data_6b1b661dbe087037179dde2f5314fb5d
#
_entry.id   6b1b661dbe087037179dde2f5314fb5d
#
_cell.length_a   1.000
_cell.length_b   1.000
_cell.length_c   1.000
_cell.angle_alpha   90.00
_cell.angle_beta   90.00
_cell.angle_gamma   90.00
#
_symmetry.space_group_name_H-M   'P 1'
#
loop_
_entity.id
_entity.type
_entity.pdbx_description
1 polymer ?
#
loop_
_entity_poly.entity_id
_entity_poly.type
_entity_poly.pdbx_seq_one_letter_code
_entity_poly.pdbx_strand_id
1 'polypeptide(L)'
;MEKQIKIALAGNPNCGKTTLFNALTGSNQFVGNWPGVTVEKKEGKLKKHEDVVIMDLPGIYSLSPYTLEEVVARNYLIGERPDAILNIIDGTNLERNLYLTTQLTELGIPVVIAINMMDVVRKNGDQINTKELSRELGCPVVEISALKGTGVMEAAEAAVEAAKNGKTIPMHTFSGPVEHTIAHIEEAAVHTMPEEQQRLSLIH
;
A
#
# COMPACT_ATOMS: atom_id res chain seq x y z
N MET A 1 -14.46 23.01 0.36
CA MET A 1 -13.71 22.19 -0.60
C MET A 1 -13.66 20.79 0.02
N GLU A 2 -14.21 19.78 -0.64
CA GLU A 2 -14.10 18.41 -0.17
C GLU A 2 -12.61 18.01 -0.18
N LYS A 3 -12.16 17.35 0.87
CA LYS A 3 -10.78 16.88 1.02
C LYS A 3 -10.50 15.83 -0.05
N GLN A 4 -9.51 16.05 -0.90
CA GLN A 4 -9.07 15.07 -1.89
C GLN A 4 -8.52 13.82 -1.18
N ILE A 5 -9.00 12.65 -1.57
CA ILE A 5 -8.53 11.36 -1.08
C ILE A 5 -7.30 10.94 -1.89
N LYS A 6 -6.22 10.60 -1.21
CA LYS A 6 -4.99 10.08 -1.83
C LYS A 6 -4.84 8.59 -1.54
N ILE A 7 -4.74 7.78 -2.56
CA ILE A 7 -4.51 6.34 -2.46
C ILE A 7 -3.14 6.01 -3.07
N ALA A 8 -2.26 5.40 -2.30
CA ALA A 8 -0.98 4.90 -2.79
C ALA A 8 -1.16 3.51 -3.42
N LEU A 9 -0.74 3.34 -4.66
CA LEU A 9 -0.65 2.03 -5.31
C LEU A 9 0.74 1.45 -5.09
N ALA A 10 0.85 0.40 -4.29
CA ALA A 10 2.10 -0.25 -3.92
C ALA A 10 2.13 -1.71 -4.38
N GLY A 11 3.30 -2.25 -4.66
CA GLY A 11 3.48 -3.66 -5.01
C GLY A 11 4.88 -3.97 -5.53
N ASN A 12 5.16 -5.25 -5.62
CA ASN A 12 6.45 -5.74 -6.11
C ASN A 12 6.62 -5.42 -7.61
N PRO A 13 7.87 -5.33 -8.09
CA PRO A 13 8.12 -5.29 -9.54
C PRO A 13 7.43 -6.46 -10.27
N ASN A 14 6.85 -6.18 -11.43
CA ASN A 14 6.16 -7.15 -12.30
C ASN A 14 4.87 -7.80 -11.74
N CYS A 15 4.32 -7.34 -10.62
CA CYS A 15 3.02 -7.82 -10.11
C CYS A 15 1.80 -7.33 -10.93
N GLY A 16 2.01 -6.51 -11.97
CA GLY A 16 0.94 -5.94 -12.80
C GLY A 16 0.49 -4.54 -12.36
N LYS A 17 1.28 -3.84 -11.54
CA LYS A 17 0.97 -2.54 -10.96
C LYS A 17 0.67 -1.47 -12.03
N THR A 18 1.50 -1.33 -13.05
CA THR A 18 1.27 -0.39 -14.17
C THR A 18 -0.02 -0.69 -14.93
N THR A 19 -0.34 -1.97 -15.14
CA THR A 19 -1.59 -2.38 -15.80
C THR A 19 -2.80 -1.97 -14.96
N LEU A 20 -2.73 -2.20 -13.64
CA LEU A 20 -3.77 -1.79 -12.70
C LEU A 20 -3.92 -0.27 -12.67
N PHE A 21 -2.83 0.48 -12.56
CA PHE A 21 -2.83 1.94 -12.54
C PHE A 21 -3.52 2.51 -13.80
N ASN A 22 -3.15 2.01 -14.99
CA ASN A 22 -3.76 2.43 -16.25
C ASN A 22 -5.27 2.07 -16.33
N ALA A 23 -5.65 0.91 -15.82
CA ALA A 23 -7.05 0.50 -15.76
C ALA A 23 -7.88 1.40 -14.84
N LEU A 24 -7.32 1.85 -13.71
CA LEU A 24 -7.96 2.71 -12.73
C LEU A 24 -8.08 4.17 -13.19
N THR A 25 -7.04 4.73 -13.81
CA THR A 25 -6.94 6.16 -14.11
C THR A 25 -7.24 6.52 -15.56
N GLY A 26 -7.06 5.57 -16.50
CA GLY A 26 -7.24 5.84 -17.93
C GLY A 26 -6.23 6.86 -18.46
N SER A 27 -6.71 7.89 -19.18
CA SER A 27 -5.88 8.96 -19.77
C SER A 27 -5.59 10.12 -18.84
N ASN A 28 -6.21 10.16 -17.65
CA ASN A 28 -6.09 11.26 -16.69
C ASN A 28 -4.89 11.07 -15.78
N GLN A 29 -3.70 11.05 -16.36
CA GLN A 29 -2.45 10.79 -15.66
C GLN A 29 -1.50 11.98 -15.78
N PHE A 30 -0.78 12.25 -14.70
CA PHE A 30 0.40 13.11 -14.68
C PHE A 30 1.64 12.25 -14.52
N VAL A 31 2.65 12.50 -15.36
CA VAL A 31 3.94 11.81 -15.34
C VAL A 31 5.04 12.83 -15.13
N GLY A 32 5.92 12.59 -14.18
CA GLY A 32 7.07 13.41 -13.87
C GLY A 32 8.13 12.62 -13.15
N ASN A 33 8.98 13.28 -12.40
CA ASN A 33 9.95 12.61 -11.53
C ASN A 33 9.68 12.98 -10.06
N TRP A 34 10.05 12.10 -9.16
CA TRP A 34 10.07 12.42 -7.75
C TRP A 34 11.10 13.53 -7.48
N PRO A 35 10.81 14.49 -6.56
CA PRO A 35 11.71 15.60 -6.29
C PRO A 35 13.14 15.15 -5.94
N GLY A 36 14.14 15.70 -6.65
CA GLY A 36 15.54 15.45 -6.38
C GLY A 36 16.11 14.11 -6.85
N VAL A 37 15.32 13.30 -7.56
CA VAL A 37 15.74 11.97 -8.04
C VAL A 37 15.24 11.70 -9.46
N THR A 38 15.82 10.69 -10.12
CA THR A 38 15.44 10.26 -11.47
C THR A 38 14.33 9.21 -11.52
N VAL A 39 13.77 8.87 -10.36
CA VAL A 39 12.66 7.91 -10.27
C VAL A 39 11.38 8.53 -10.81
N GLU A 40 10.69 7.81 -11.69
CA GLU A 40 9.44 8.25 -12.30
C GLU A 40 8.31 8.34 -11.26
N LYS A 41 7.58 9.44 -11.28
CA LYS A 41 6.37 9.69 -10.49
C LYS A 41 5.17 9.68 -11.40
N LYS A 42 4.18 8.87 -11.09
CA LYS A 42 2.89 8.85 -11.78
C LYS A 42 1.75 9.07 -10.80
N GLU A 43 0.85 9.94 -11.16
CA GLU A 43 -0.39 10.14 -10.42
C GLU A 43 -1.56 10.30 -11.40
N GLY A 44 -2.76 9.91 -10.98
CA GLY A 44 -3.93 10.05 -11.83
C GLY A 44 -5.23 10.00 -11.03
N LYS A 45 -6.26 10.64 -11.58
CA LYS A 45 -7.59 10.59 -10.98
C LYS A 45 -8.22 9.21 -11.20
N LEU A 46 -8.83 8.69 -10.15
CA LEU A 46 -9.60 7.45 -10.24
C LEU A 46 -10.84 7.67 -11.12
N LYS A 47 -11.09 6.75 -12.05
CA LYS A 47 -12.31 6.76 -12.88
C LYS A 47 -13.54 6.80 -11.98
N LYS A 48 -14.53 7.61 -12.32
CA LYS A 48 -15.79 7.83 -11.57
C LYS A 48 -15.65 8.54 -10.22
N HIS A 49 -14.44 8.92 -9.80
CA HIS A 49 -14.16 9.63 -8.56
C HIS A 49 -13.19 10.79 -8.82
N GLU A 50 -13.71 11.98 -9.07
CA GLU A 50 -12.87 13.16 -9.36
C GLU A 50 -12.09 13.67 -8.15
N ASP A 51 -12.55 13.32 -6.97
CA ASP A 51 -11.98 13.66 -5.66
C ASP A 51 -10.92 12.66 -5.18
N VAL A 52 -10.68 11.57 -5.93
CA VAL A 52 -9.71 10.52 -5.58
C VAL A 52 -8.52 10.52 -6.53
N VAL A 53 -7.33 10.60 -5.98
CA VAL A 53 -6.06 10.50 -6.70
C VAL A 53 -5.33 9.22 -6.33
N ILE A 54 -4.92 8.49 -7.36
CA ILE A 54 -4.04 7.32 -7.23
C ILE A 54 -2.61 7.76 -7.48
N MET A 55 -1.72 7.50 -6.51
CA MET A 55 -0.28 7.69 -6.64
C MET A 55 0.38 6.35 -6.93
N ASP A 56 0.99 6.20 -8.10
CA ASP A 56 1.76 4.99 -8.45
C ASP A 56 3.14 5.05 -7.82
N LEU A 57 3.39 4.22 -6.81
CA LEU A 57 4.70 4.12 -6.18
C LEU A 57 5.64 3.26 -7.04
N PRO A 58 6.96 3.46 -6.96
CA PRO A 58 7.92 2.55 -7.57
C PRO A 58 7.68 1.10 -7.14
N GLY A 59 7.96 0.14 -8.03
CA GLY A 59 7.91 -1.27 -7.68
C GLY A 59 9.04 -1.62 -6.70
N ILE A 60 8.68 -2.11 -5.53
CA ILE A 60 9.62 -2.40 -4.45
C ILE A 60 9.36 -3.77 -3.83
N TYR A 61 10.38 -4.37 -3.23
CA TYR A 61 10.23 -5.64 -2.50
C TYR A 61 10.12 -5.46 -0.99
N SER A 62 10.58 -4.31 -0.49
CA SER A 62 10.52 -3.96 0.94
C SER A 62 10.54 -2.45 1.14
N LEU A 63 10.24 -2.01 2.36
CA LEU A 63 10.42 -0.61 2.78
C LEU A 63 11.82 -0.33 3.35
N SER A 64 12.75 -1.29 3.23
CA SER A 64 14.15 -1.10 3.61
C SER A 64 14.84 -0.17 2.62
N PRO A 65 15.60 0.85 3.05
CA PRO A 65 16.12 1.91 2.18
C PRO A 65 17.41 1.51 1.44
N TYR A 66 17.41 0.37 0.75
CA TYR A 66 18.59 -0.11 0.02
C TYR A 66 18.66 0.40 -1.43
N THR A 67 17.51 0.60 -2.07
CA THR A 67 17.42 1.14 -3.43
C THR A 67 16.78 2.53 -3.41
N LEU A 68 17.03 3.31 -4.47
CA LEU A 68 16.43 4.63 -4.59
C LEU A 68 14.90 4.56 -4.65
N GLU A 69 14.37 3.54 -5.32
CA GLU A 69 12.93 3.25 -5.42
C GLU A 69 12.32 2.97 -4.05
N GLU A 70 12.99 2.17 -3.22
CA GLU A 70 12.56 1.85 -1.85
C GLU A 70 12.60 3.10 -0.95
N VAL A 71 13.66 3.92 -1.07
CA VAL A 71 13.74 5.20 -0.36
C VAL A 71 12.59 6.13 -0.74
N VAL A 72 12.30 6.25 -2.04
CA VAL A 72 11.20 7.11 -2.54
C VAL A 72 9.85 6.64 -2.03
N ALA A 73 9.54 5.34 -2.17
CA ALA A 73 8.28 4.77 -1.73
C ALA A 73 8.09 4.92 -0.22
N ARG A 74 9.12 4.59 0.57
CA ARG A 74 9.11 4.74 2.03
C ARG A 74 8.89 6.19 2.46
N ASN A 75 9.64 7.13 1.89
CA ASN A 75 9.53 8.55 2.25
C ASN A 75 8.14 9.10 1.91
N TYR A 76 7.55 8.68 0.81
CA TYR A 76 6.19 9.06 0.46
C TYR A 76 5.17 8.50 1.47
N LEU A 77 5.24 7.21 1.79
CA LEU A 77 4.29 6.58 2.70
C LEU A 77 4.36 7.17 4.11
N ILE A 78 5.56 7.46 4.61
CA ILE A 78 5.76 8.00 5.96
C ILE A 78 5.49 9.51 6.00
N GLY A 79 6.00 10.27 5.03
CA GLY A 79 5.93 11.74 5.02
C GLY A 79 4.59 12.29 4.55
N GLU A 80 4.07 11.80 3.41
CA GLU A 80 2.81 12.28 2.83
C GLU A 80 1.57 11.58 3.44
N ARG A 81 1.75 10.38 4.01
CA ARG A 81 0.68 9.59 4.64
C ARG A 81 -0.61 9.57 3.82
N PRO A 82 -0.67 8.79 2.74
CA PRO A 82 -1.88 8.66 1.94
C PRO A 82 -3.06 8.18 2.80
N ASP A 83 -4.27 8.47 2.38
CA ASP A 83 -5.49 8.08 3.13
C ASP A 83 -5.74 6.57 3.10
N ALA A 84 -5.21 5.85 2.08
CA ALA A 84 -5.17 4.38 2.02
C ALA A 84 -4.04 3.88 1.11
N ILE A 85 -3.71 2.60 1.22
CA ILE A 85 -2.78 1.88 0.35
C ILE A 85 -3.56 0.78 -0.38
N LEU A 86 -3.50 0.78 -1.70
CA LEU A 86 -3.93 -0.34 -2.54
C LEU A 86 -2.68 -1.16 -2.87
N ASN A 87 -2.50 -2.28 -2.18
CA ASN A 87 -1.36 -3.17 -2.38
C ASN A 87 -1.68 -4.25 -3.39
N ILE A 88 -1.09 -4.17 -4.59
CA ILE A 88 -1.22 -5.21 -5.61
C ILE A 88 -0.17 -6.29 -5.40
N ILE A 89 -0.59 -7.54 -5.38
CA ILE A 89 0.26 -8.71 -5.21
C ILE A 89 0.03 -9.72 -6.36
N ASP A 90 1.07 -10.45 -6.71
CA ASP A 90 1.01 -11.53 -7.70
C ASP A 90 0.54 -12.82 -7.04
N GLY A 91 -0.67 -13.27 -7.39
CA GLY A 91 -1.26 -14.50 -6.86
C GLY A 91 -0.49 -15.77 -7.25
N THR A 92 0.33 -15.75 -8.29
CA THR A 92 1.18 -16.88 -8.69
C THR A 92 2.47 -16.98 -7.87
N ASN A 93 2.80 -15.92 -7.10
CA ASN A 93 4.01 -15.85 -6.27
C ASN A 93 3.70 -15.13 -4.95
N LEU A 94 2.73 -15.68 -4.22
CA LEU A 94 2.11 -15.02 -3.06
C LEU A 94 3.11 -14.73 -1.94
N GLU A 95 3.89 -15.73 -1.53
CA GLU A 95 4.82 -15.65 -0.42
C GLU A 95 5.79 -14.47 -0.55
N ARG A 96 6.40 -14.31 -1.73
CA ARG A 96 7.33 -13.22 -2.00
C ARG A 96 6.67 -11.84 -1.89
N ASN A 97 5.41 -11.74 -2.32
CA ASN A 97 4.69 -10.48 -2.32
C ASN A 97 4.20 -10.09 -0.91
N LEU A 98 3.84 -11.07 -0.10
CA LEU A 98 3.35 -10.84 1.26
C LEU A 98 4.41 -10.22 2.19
N TYR A 99 5.69 -10.36 1.90
CA TYR A 99 6.75 -9.71 2.67
C TYR A 99 6.62 -8.18 2.68
N LEU A 100 6.36 -7.57 1.51
CA LEU A 100 6.05 -6.13 1.44
C LEU A 100 4.72 -5.82 2.13
N THR A 101 3.72 -6.66 1.93
CA THR A 101 2.37 -6.46 2.49
C THR A 101 2.41 -6.33 4.02
N THR A 102 3.14 -7.21 4.71
CA THR A 102 3.28 -7.13 6.17
C THR A 102 3.90 -5.81 6.63
N GLN A 103 4.89 -5.30 5.92
CA GLN A 103 5.49 -4.00 6.23
C GLN A 103 4.54 -2.83 5.98
N LEU A 104 3.68 -2.90 4.95
CA LEU A 104 2.69 -1.87 4.66
C LEU A 104 1.61 -1.83 5.75
N THR A 105 1.18 -2.98 6.26
CA THR A 105 0.17 -3.05 7.34
C THR A 105 0.68 -2.45 8.65
N GLU A 106 1.99 -2.48 8.91
CA GLU A 106 2.61 -1.89 10.10
C GLU A 106 2.66 -0.35 10.09
N LEU A 107 2.41 0.31 8.94
CA LEU A 107 2.43 1.77 8.84
C LEU A 107 1.22 2.46 9.50
N GLY A 108 0.20 1.70 9.93
CA GLY A 108 -1.04 2.26 10.47
C GLY A 108 -1.85 3.07 9.45
N ILE A 109 -1.60 2.86 8.14
CA ILE A 109 -2.39 3.39 7.03
C ILE A 109 -3.33 2.27 6.59
N PRO A 110 -4.63 2.53 6.32
CA PRO A 110 -5.54 1.52 5.81
C PRO A 110 -4.99 0.84 4.56
N VAL A 111 -4.94 -0.49 4.55
CA VAL A 111 -4.45 -1.29 3.41
C VAL A 111 -5.58 -2.13 2.83
N VAL A 112 -5.66 -2.17 1.52
CA VAL A 112 -6.47 -3.14 0.76
C VAL A 112 -5.54 -3.93 -0.14
N ILE A 113 -5.68 -5.26 -0.13
CA ILE A 113 -4.88 -6.15 -0.97
C ILE A 113 -5.67 -6.50 -2.22
N ALA A 114 -5.05 -6.27 -3.39
CA ALA A 114 -5.54 -6.72 -4.69
C ALA A 114 -4.68 -7.89 -5.18
N ILE A 115 -5.20 -9.12 -5.11
CA ILE A 115 -4.50 -10.31 -5.61
C ILE A 115 -4.73 -10.38 -7.12
N ASN A 116 -3.67 -10.10 -7.87
CA ASN A 116 -3.68 -10.11 -9.32
C ASN A 116 -3.34 -11.49 -9.89
N MET A 117 -3.57 -11.65 -11.19
CA MET A 117 -3.33 -12.90 -11.94
C MET A 117 -4.19 -14.07 -11.47
N MET A 118 -5.36 -13.81 -10.86
CA MET A 118 -6.27 -14.87 -10.39
C MET A 118 -6.80 -15.76 -11.51
N ASP A 119 -6.80 -15.28 -12.73
CA ASP A 119 -7.10 -16.09 -13.91
C ASP A 119 -6.02 -17.14 -14.20
N VAL A 120 -4.75 -16.82 -13.93
CA VAL A 120 -3.60 -17.75 -14.05
C VAL A 120 -3.62 -18.75 -12.89
N VAL A 121 -3.83 -18.29 -11.66
CA VAL A 121 -3.95 -19.14 -10.48
C VAL A 121 -5.01 -20.23 -10.71
N ARG A 122 -6.21 -19.83 -11.11
CA ARG A 122 -7.31 -20.76 -11.40
C ARG A 122 -7.01 -21.72 -12.57
N LYS A 123 -6.33 -21.22 -13.61
CA LYS A 123 -5.92 -22.05 -14.76
C LYS A 123 -4.93 -23.14 -14.36
N ASN A 124 -4.06 -22.86 -13.39
CA ASN A 124 -3.11 -23.83 -12.86
C ASN A 124 -3.76 -24.86 -11.90
N GLY A 125 -5.04 -24.67 -11.54
CA GLY A 125 -5.74 -25.51 -10.57
C GLY A 125 -5.49 -25.11 -9.11
N ASP A 126 -4.79 -24.00 -8.88
CA ASP A 126 -4.49 -23.48 -7.55
C ASP A 126 -5.68 -22.69 -6.97
N GLN A 127 -5.75 -22.64 -5.65
CA GLN A 127 -6.77 -21.88 -4.92
C GLN A 127 -6.10 -21.06 -3.82
N ILE A 128 -6.56 -19.82 -3.66
CA ILE A 128 -6.13 -18.93 -2.56
C ILE A 128 -7.33 -18.72 -1.65
N ASN A 129 -7.17 -19.01 -0.36
CA ASN A 129 -8.18 -18.70 0.64
C ASN A 129 -8.12 -17.22 1.03
N THR A 130 -8.79 -16.38 0.23
CA THR A 130 -8.78 -14.92 0.42
C THR A 130 -9.44 -14.48 1.73
N LYS A 131 -10.40 -15.24 2.24
CA LYS A 131 -11.04 -14.96 3.54
C LYS A 131 -10.09 -15.18 4.70
N GLU A 132 -9.34 -16.28 4.66
CA GLU A 132 -8.32 -16.58 5.66
C GLU A 132 -7.22 -15.53 5.61
N LEU A 133 -6.72 -15.22 4.40
CA LEU A 133 -5.69 -14.21 4.19
C LEU A 133 -6.13 -12.83 4.71
N SER A 134 -7.39 -12.43 4.46
CA SER A 134 -7.96 -11.19 4.98
C SER A 134 -8.01 -11.17 6.51
N ARG A 135 -8.36 -12.30 7.12
CA ARG A 135 -8.39 -12.43 8.58
C ARG A 135 -7.00 -12.33 9.19
N GLU A 136 -6.04 -13.05 8.64
CA GLU A 136 -4.67 -13.08 9.14
C GLU A 136 -3.94 -11.73 8.94
N LEU A 137 -4.21 -11.02 7.85
CA LEU A 137 -3.60 -9.71 7.56
C LEU A 137 -4.40 -8.51 8.09
N GLY A 138 -5.59 -8.75 8.66
CA GLY A 138 -6.42 -7.70 9.23
C GLY A 138 -6.93 -6.65 8.23
N CYS A 139 -6.90 -6.95 6.92
CA CYS A 139 -7.27 -6.01 5.87
C CYS A 139 -8.10 -6.67 4.75
N PRO A 140 -8.91 -5.90 4.00
CA PRO A 140 -9.70 -6.43 2.89
C PRO A 140 -8.81 -7.02 1.79
N VAL A 141 -9.25 -8.15 1.23
CA VAL A 141 -8.58 -8.83 0.11
C VAL A 141 -9.57 -8.95 -1.05
N VAL A 142 -9.18 -8.47 -2.23
CA VAL A 142 -9.97 -8.51 -3.47
C VAL A 142 -9.19 -9.27 -4.54
N GLU A 143 -9.85 -10.22 -5.20
CA GLU A 143 -9.29 -10.95 -6.34
C GLU A 143 -9.44 -10.14 -7.62
N ILE A 144 -8.35 -9.96 -8.36
CA ILE A 144 -8.37 -9.21 -9.61
C ILE A 144 -7.66 -9.95 -10.74
N SER A 145 -7.99 -9.55 -11.96
CA SER A 145 -7.16 -9.74 -13.15
C SER A 145 -7.03 -8.38 -13.83
N ALA A 146 -5.94 -7.67 -13.58
CA ALA A 146 -5.70 -6.33 -14.10
C ALA A 146 -5.72 -6.33 -15.65
N LEU A 147 -5.20 -7.39 -16.26
CA LEU A 147 -5.20 -7.55 -17.72
C LEU A 147 -6.61 -7.70 -18.31
N LYS A 148 -7.50 -8.42 -17.62
CA LYS A 148 -8.90 -8.64 -18.05
C LYS A 148 -9.86 -7.58 -17.55
N GLY A 149 -9.39 -6.69 -16.65
CA GLY A 149 -10.23 -5.67 -16.00
C GLY A 149 -11.20 -6.21 -14.95
N THR A 150 -11.09 -7.49 -14.57
CA THR A 150 -11.97 -8.11 -13.57
C THR A 150 -11.55 -7.70 -12.15
N GLY A 151 -12.51 -7.31 -11.29
CA GLY A 151 -12.28 -6.95 -9.90
C GLY A 151 -11.55 -5.60 -9.69
N VAL A 152 -11.09 -4.93 -10.75
CA VAL A 152 -10.26 -3.73 -10.70
C VAL A 152 -10.97 -2.57 -10.00
N MET A 153 -12.21 -2.28 -10.39
CA MET A 153 -12.98 -1.21 -9.74
C MET A 153 -13.42 -1.61 -8.33
N GLU A 154 -13.71 -2.87 -8.09
CA GLU A 154 -14.04 -3.39 -6.77
C GLU A 154 -12.88 -3.16 -5.77
N ALA A 155 -11.64 -3.44 -6.19
CA ALA A 155 -10.46 -3.16 -5.38
C ALA A 155 -10.27 -1.66 -5.12
N ALA A 156 -10.54 -0.80 -6.11
CA ALA A 156 -10.46 0.65 -5.94
C ALA A 156 -11.54 1.17 -4.98
N GLU A 157 -12.79 0.72 -5.10
CA GLU A 157 -13.87 1.10 -4.20
C GLU A 157 -13.59 0.65 -2.76
N ALA A 158 -13.06 -0.56 -2.58
CA ALA A 158 -12.63 -1.03 -1.27
C ALA A 158 -11.54 -0.11 -0.67
N ALA A 159 -10.58 0.37 -1.48
CA ALA A 159 -9.56 1.31 -1.02
C ALA A 159 -10.13 2.69 -0.68
N VAL A 160 -11.12 3.18 -1.45
CA VAL A 160 -11.83 4.44 -1.14
C VAL A 160 -12.61 4.30 0.16
N GLU A 161 -13.28 3.17 0.37
CA GLU A 161 -14.01 2.89 1.60
C GLU A 161 -13.06 2.80 2.80
N ALA A 162 -11.95 2.10 2.66
CA ALA A 162 -10.91 2.02 3.67
C ALA A 162 -10.34 3.41 4.03
N ALA A 163 -10.10 4.27 3.03
CA ALA A 163 -9.65 5.65 3.24
C ALA A 163 -10.65 6.48 4.05
N LYS A 164 -11.96 6.26 3.87
CA LYS A 164 -13.02 6.99 4.57
C LYS A 164 -13.28 6.49 6.00
N ASN A 165 -13.18 5.18 6.22
CA ASN A 165 -13.69 4.52 7.42
C ASN A 165 -12.62 3.75 8.20
N GLY A 166 -11.48 3.45 7.59
CA GLY A 166 -10.55 2.45 8.08
C GLY A 166 -9.42 2.98 8.95
N LYS A 167 -9.13 2.21 9.99
CA LYS A 167 -7.81 2.18 10.63
C LYS A 167 -7.31 0.76 10.47
N THR A 168 -6.16 0.57 9.83
CA THR A 168 -5.46 -0.70 9.86
C THR A 168 -4.82 -0.83 11.24
N ILE A 169 -5.14 -1.90 11.94
CA ILE A 169 -4.48 -2.22 13.21
C ILE A 169 -3.23 -3.00 12.83
N PRO A 170 -2.01 -2.57 13.22
CA PRO A 170 -0.81 -3.35 13.00
C PRO A 170 -0.98 -4.75 13.58
N MET A 171 -0.57 -5.76 12.82
CA MET A 171 -0.83 -7.17 13.19
C MET A 171 0.14 -7.72 14.23
N HIS A 172 1.29 -7.11 14.40
CA HIS A 172 2.31 -7.62 15.31
C HIS A 172 2.19 -6.97 16.69
N THR A 173 1.61 -7.73 17.62
CA THR A 173 1.83 -7.53 19.05
C THR A 173 3.04 -8.35 19.46
N PHE A 174 4.11 -7.70 19.84
CA PHE A 174 5.29 -8.39 20.39
C PHE A 174 4.99 -8.92 21.81
N SER A 175 5.82 -9.81 22.32
CA SER A 175 5.69 -10.22 23.73
C SER A 175 5.88 -9.01 24.65
N GLY A 176 5.19 -8.99 25.79
CA GLY A 176 5.20 -7.87 26.73
C GLY A 176 6.57 -7.25 27.04
N PRO A 177 7.66 -8.03 27.25
CA PRO A 177 9.00 -7.47 27.43
C PRO A 177 9.53 -6.72 26.22
N VAL A 178 9.20 -7.15 25.00
CA VAL A 178 9.61 -6.48 23.77
C VAL A 178 8.81 -5.19 23.57
N GLU A 179 7.49 -5.22 23.77
CA GLU A 179 6.63 -4.04 23.74
C GLU A 179 7.09 -2.98 24.73
N HIS A 180 7.42 -3.39 25.97
CA HIS A 180 7.95 -2.48 27.00
C HIS A 180 9.29 -1.86 26.57
N THR A 181 10.17 -2.63 25.94
CA THR A 181 11.45 -2.12 25.44
C THR A 181 11.26 -1.13 24.28
N ILE A 182 10.34 -1.42 23.35
CA ILE A 182 9.99 -0.53 22.25
C ILE A 182 9.45 0.78 22.79
N ALA A 183 8.50 0.74 23.73
CA ALA A 183 7.92 1.93 24.35
C ALA A 183 8.99 2.82 25.01
N HIS A 184 9.97 2.22 25.72
CA HIS A 184 11.08 2.98 26.27
C HIS A 184 12.00 3.60 25.22
N ILE A 185 12.27 2.90 24.11
CA ILE A 185 13.06 3.45 23.00
C ILE A 185 12.30 4.60 22.32
N GLU A 186 11.01 4.46 22.12
CA GLU A 186 10.15 5.52 21.55
C GLU A 186 10.12 6.75 22.46
N GLU A 187 9.91 6.58 23.76
CA GLU A 187 9.94 7.67 24.73
C GLU A 187 11.28 8.41 24.72
N ALA A 188 12.38 7.66 24.73
CA ALA A 188 13.73 8.24 24.65
C ALA A 188 13.98 8.97 23.32
N ALA A 189 13.49 8.42 22.20
CA ALA A 189 13.62 9.01 20.86
C ALA A 189 12.82 10.32 20.76
N VAL A 190 11.58 10.35 21.28
CA VAL A 190 10.70 11.54 21.25
C VAL A 190 11.36 12.71 22.01
N HIS A 191 12.01 12.47 23.12
CA HIS A 191 12.69 13.52 23.89
C HIS A 191 13.93 14.11 23.19
N THR A 192 14.49 13.42 22.20
CA THR A 192 15.71 13.84 21.48
C THR A 192 15.43 14.37 20.07
N MET A 193 14.20 14.26 19.57
CA MET A 193 13.83 14.70 18.22
C MET A 193 13.24 16.11 18.19
N PRO A 194 13.43 16.88 17.09
CA PRO A 194 12.70 18.13 16.83
C PRO A 194 11.18 17.89 16.80
N GLU A 195 10.38 18.88 17.22
CA GLU A 195 8.91 18.78 17.32
C GLU A 195 8.20 18.25 16.07
N GLU A 196 8.72 18.55 14.89
CA GLU A 196 8.18 18.10 13.61
C GLU A 196 8.34 16.59 13.40
N GLN A 197 9.41 16.00 13.95
CA GLN A 197 9.67 14.55 13.90
C GLN A 197 8.98 13.80 15.04
N GLN A 198 8.69 14.45 16.14
CA GLN A 198 7.94 13.86 17.27
C GLN A 198 6.52 13.45 16.87
N ARG A 199 5.86 14.21 15.96
CA ARG A 199 4.53 13.87 15.44
C ARG A 199 4.52 12.60 14.59
N LEU A 200 5.65 12.22 14.01
CA LEU A 200 5.80 11.01 13.17
C LEU A 200 6.07 9.76 14.01
N SER A 201 6.61 9.89 15.22
CA SER A 201 6.91 8.76 16.11
C SER A 201 5.75 8.37 17.03
N LEU A 202 4.75 9.26 17.21
CA LEU A 202 3.57 9.01 18.05
C LEU A 202 2.42 8.28 17.33
N ILE A 203 2.70 7.71 16.14
CA ILE A 203 1.70 7.04 15.34
C ILE A 203 1.98 5.53 15.34
N HIS A 204 1.69 4.94 16.47
CA HIS A 204 1.47 3.51 16.63
C HIS A 204 0.09 3.26 17.22
#